data_1deea61400dc07e23ed5fb6d18a05213
#
_entry.id   1deea61400dc07e23ed5fb6d18a05213
#
_cell.length_a   1.000
_cell.length_b   1.000
_cell.length_c   1.000
_cell.angle_alpha   90.00
_cell.angle_beta   90.00
_cell.angle_gamma   90.00
#
_symmetry.space_group_name_H-M   'P 1'
#
loop_
_entity.id
_entity.type
_entity.pdbx_description
1 polymer ?
#
loop_
_entity_poly.entity_id
_entity_poly.type
_entity_poly.pdbx_seq_one_letter_code
_entity_poly.pdbx_strand_id
1 'polypeptide(L)'
;IHTLLNNCLEQAVAERLILTNPAQGCKLPQLEKREMKILPQEKIGMYLAEAEKRGLLAAFYLELTTGLRRGELLALQWTDLDVESKTLSITKQVNRINGELVVSPPKTRNSIRTLALPQQAVDLLIAEHKKHPRNPYLFPSPKTGTMYDPDAFRRTHDKILKAIGAEHIRFHDLRHTAASVMLTLNI
;
A
#
# COMPACT_ATOMS: atom_id res chain seq x y z
N ILE A 1 5.63 21.43 -6.95
CA ILE A 1 5.89 22.83 -6.59
C ILE A 1 4.83 23.75 -7.17
N HIS A 2 4.58 23.77 -8.49
CA HIS A 2 3.60 24.65 -9.12
C HIS A 2 2.21 24.56 -8.50
N THR A 3 1.66 23.35 -8.31
CA THR A 3 0.33 23.15 -7.70
C THR A 3 0.22 23.79 -6.31
N LEU A 4 1.25 23.64 -5.48
CA LEU A 4 1.28 24.20 -4.14
C LEU A 4 1.34 25.72 -4.19
N LEU A 5 2.22 26.27 -5.03
CA LEU A 5 2.37 27.72 -5.23
C LEU A 5 1.06 28.32 -5.79
N ASN A 6 0.49 27.70 -6.81
CA ASN A 6 -0.78 28.17 -7.38
C ASN A 6 -1.91 28.20 -6.35
N ASN A 7 -2.05 27.13 -5.55
CA ASN A 7 -3.07 27.10 -4.49
C ASN A 7 -2.85 28.19 -3.42
N CYS A 8 -1.58 28.43 -3.05
CA CYS A 8 -1.23 29.48 -2.12
C CYS A 8 -1.59 30.88 -2.66
N LEU A 9 -1.28 31.13 -3.95
CA LEU A 9 -1.59 32.39 -4.60
C LEU A 9 -3.10 32.58 -4.84
N GLU A 10 -3.84 31.51 -5.15
CA GLU A 10 -5.30 31.54 -5.22
C GLU A 10 -5.92 31.93 -3.85
N GLN A 11 -5.36 31.37 -2.77
CA GLN A 11 -5.80 31.76 -1.43
C GLN A 11 -5.51 33.25 -1.15
N ALA A 12 -4.33 33.74 -1.54
CA ALA A 12 -3.99 35.16 -1.39
C ALA A 12 -4.92 36.09 -2.20
N VAL A 13 -5.39 35.67 -3.37
CA VAL A 13 -6.44 36.40 -4.12
C VAL A 13 -7.75 36.38 -3.37
N ALA A 14 -8.17 35.21 -2.86
CA ALA A 14 -9.41 35.04 -2.10
C ALA A 14 -9.42 35.95 -0.83
N GLU A 15 -8.27 36.07 -0.17
CA GLU A 15 -8.06 36.95 0.99
C GLU A 15 -7.81 38.42 0.62
N ARG A 16 -7.85 38.77 -0.68
CA ARG A 16 -7.61 40.11 -1.24
C ARG A 16 -6.22 40.67 -0.92
N LEU A 17 -5.25 39.84 -0.68
CA LEU A 17 -3.85 40.24 -0.49
C LEU A 17 -3.16 40.61 -1.80
N ILE A 18 -3.61 39.99 -2.89
CA ILE A 18 -3.18 40.28 -4.27
C ILE A 18 -4.42 40.32 -5.18
N LEU A 19 -4.33 41.05 -6.28
CA LEU A 19 -5.46 41.25 -7.21
C LEU A 19 -5.66 40.05 -8.13
N THR A 20 -4.56 39.44 -8.56
CA THR A 20 -4.55 38.31 -9.51
C THR A 20 -3.48 37.31 -9.14
N ASN A 21 -3.69 36.06 -9.50
CA ASN A 21 -2.71 35.02 -9.29
C ASN A 21 -1.66 35.03 -10.46
N PRO A 22 -0.40 35.41 -10.17
CA PRO A 22 0.64 35.50 -11.22
C PRO A 22 1.09 34.13 -11.75
N ALA A 23 0.72 33.02 -11.09
CA ALA A 23 1.01 31.66 -11.58
C ALA A 23 -0.07 31.16 -12.56
N GLN A 24 -1.18 31.89 -12.73
CA GLN A 24 -2.20 31.53 -13.72
C GLN A 24 -1.64 31.66 -15.14
N GLY A 25 -1.89 30.62 -15.95
CA GLY A 25 -1.42 30.60 -17.35
C GLY A 25 0.07 30.29 -17.56
N CYS A 26 0.84 30.03 -16.49
CA CYS A 26 2.22 29.57 -16.64
C CYS A 26 2.30 28.25 -17.42
N LYS A 27 3.09 28.23 -18.50
CA LYS A 27 3.38 26.99 -19.23
C LYS A 27 4.31 26.12 -18.38
N LEU A 28 3.80 24.98 -17.96
CA LEU A 28 4.61 24.00 -17.22
C LEU A 28 5.43 23.15 -18.19
N PRO A 29 6.64 22.73 -17.79
CA PRO A 29 7.39 21.73 -18.54
C PRO A 29 6.53 20.47 -18.72
N GLN A 30 6.56 19.90 -19.91
CA GLN A 30 5.90 18.63 -20.16
C GLN A 30 6.56 17.56 -19.29
N LEU A 31 5.75 16.89 -18.48
CA LEU A 31 6.21 15.72 -17.72
C LEU A 31 6.38 14.57 -18.74
N GLU A 32 7.59 14.05 -18.85
CA GLU A 32 7.82 12.79 -19.54
C GLU A 32 6.93 11.72 -18.90
N LYS A 33 6.12 11.04 -19.71
CA LYS A 33 5.34 9.89 -19.26
C LYS A 33 6.34 8.79 -18.87
N ARG A 34 6.55 8.61 -17.56
CA ARG A 34 7.31 7.47 -17.09
C ARG A 34 6.42 6.24 -17.21
N GLU A 35 6.93 5.23 -17.91
CA GLU A 35 6.29 3.92 -17.94
C GLU A 35 6.15 3.38 -16.52
N MET A 36 4.97 2.83 -16.22
CA MET A 36 4.74 2.17 -14.94
C MET A 36 5.51 0.85 -14.93
N LYS A 37 6.45 0.74 -14.00
CA LYS A 37 7.21 -0.49 -13.79
C LYS A 37 6.36 -1.42 -12.94
N ILE A 38 6.16 -2.64 -13.42
CA ILE A 38 5.48 -3.71 -12.70
C ILE A 38 6.47 -4.85 -12.43
N LEU A 39 6.18 -5.67 -11.43
CA LEU A 39 6.94 -6.90 -11.21
C LEU A 39 6.58 -7.88 -12.33
N PRO A 40 7.56 -8.37 -13.11
CA PRO A 40 7.32 -9.35 -14.15
C PRO A 40 6.67 -10.63 -13.58
N GLN A 41 5.73 -11.20 -14.33
CA GLN A 41 4.94 -12.36 -13.86
C GLN A 41 5.83 -13.56 -13.49
N GLU A 42 6.89 -13.79 -14.25
CA GLU A 42 7.87 -14.86 -14.00
C GLU A 42 8.66 -14.66 -12.69
N LYS A 43 8.71 -13.44 -12.16
CA LYS A 43 9.39 -13.12 -10.89
C LYS A 43 8.47 -13.16 -9.66
N ILE A 44 7.16 -13.24 -9.84
CA ILE A 44 6.20 -13.24 -8.71
C ILE A 44 6.45 -14.44 -7.78
N GLY A 45 6.65 -15.63 -8.33
CA GLY A 45 6.95 -16.83 -7.53
C GLY A 45 8.22 -16.67 -6.69
N MET A 46 9.29 -16.13 -7.29
CA MET A 46 10.55 -15.87 -6.59
C MET A 46 10.39 -14.80 -5.51
N TYR A 47 9.59 -13.76 -5.79
CA TYR A 47 9.28 -12.70 -4.85
C TYR A 47 8.56 -13.23 -3.61
N LEU A 48 7.54 -14.06 -3.79
CA LEU A 48 6.78 -14.67 -2.70
C LEU A 48 7.63 -15.68 -1.90
N ALA A 49 8.46 -16.47 -2.55
CA ALA A 49 9.39 -17.38 -1.88
C ALA A 49 10.42 -16.62 -1.02
N GLU A 50 10.92 -15.48 -1.49
CA GLU A 50 11.83 -14.65 -0.72
C GLU A 50 11.11 -13.92 0.42
N ALA A 51 9.84 -13.53 0.22
CA ALA A 51 8.98 -12.99 1.27
C ALA A 51 8.72 -14.03 2.38
N GLU A 52 8.52 -15.31 2.02
CA GLU A 52 8.34 -16.41 2.95
C GLU A 52 9.55 -16.61 3.85
N LYS A 53 10.77 -16.62 3.31
CA LYS A 53 12.02 -16.68 4.09
C LYS A 53 12.13 -15.56 5.13
N ARG A 54 11.45 -14.43 4.89
CA ARG A 54 11.41 -13.27 5.80
C ARG A 54 10.19 -13.25 6.73
N GLY A 55 9.35 -14.29 6.68
CA GLY A 55 8.13 -14.39 7.47
C GLY A 55 7.03 -13.43 7.07
N LEU A 56 7.01 -12.97 5.80
CA LEU A 56 6.07 -11.95 5.30
C LEU A 56 5.28 -12.45 4.08
N LEU A 57 5.23 -13.78 3.86
CA LEU A 57 4.49 -14.36 2.74
C LEU A 57 3.04 -13.88 2.70
N ALA A 58 2.31 -14.01 3.82
CA ALA A 58 0.89 -13.65 3.88
C ALA A 58 0.65 -12.17 3.55
N ALA A 59 1.52 -11.27 4.02
CA ALA A 59 1.40 -9.84 3.76
C ALA A 59 1.60 -9.49 2.29
N PHE A 60 2.68 -10.00 1.66
CA PHE A 60 2.95 -9.72 0.26
C PHE A 60 2.03 -10.49 -0.70
N TYR A 61 1.57 -11.68 -0.32
CA TYR A 61 0.54 -12.38 -1.07
C TYR A 61 -0.77 -11.59 -1.08
N LEU A 62 -1.20 -11.10 0.09
CA LEU A 62 -2.41 -10.27 0.19
C LEU A 62 -2.27 -8.98 -0.64
N GLU A 63 -1.11 -8.34 -0.60
CA GLU A 63 -0.85 -7.14 -1.43
C GLU A 63 -0.99 -7.44 -2.92
N LEU A 64 -0.39 -8.51 -3.41
CA LEU A 64 -0.42 -8.90 -4.82
C LEU A 64 -1.80 -9.39 -5.29
N THR A 65 -2.65 -9.88 -4.38
CA THR A 65 -4.00 -10.34 -4.73
C THR A 65 -5.08 -9.28 -4.55
N THR A 66 -4.83 -8.23 -3.76
CA THR A 66 -5.85 -7.21 -3.45
C THR A 66 -5.45 -5.81 -3.90
N GLY A 67 -4.16 -5.57 -4.13
CA GLY A 67 -3.65 -4.26 -4.48
C GLY A 67 -3.92 -3.19 -3.42
N LEU A 68 -3.87 -3.52 -2.14
CA LEU A 68 -4.06 -2.58 -1.04
C LEU A 68 -3.02 -1.46 -1.04
N ARG A 69 -3.37 -0.30 -0.50
CA ARG A 69 -2.33 0.69 -0.18
C ARG A 69 -1.51 0.21 1.00
N ARG A 70 -0.20 0.47 1.01
CA ARG A 70 0.71 0.06 2.11
C ARG A 70 0.15 0.39 3.50
N GLY A 71 -0.38 1.61 3.69
CA GLY A 71 -0.95 2.03 4.97
C GLY A 71 -2.24 1.29 5.32
N GLU A 72 -3.05 0.89 4.34
CA GLU A 72 -4.23 0.06 4.53
C GLU A 72 -3.80 -1.35 4.98
N LEU A 73 -2.88 -1.99 4.25
CA LEU A 73 -2.35 -3.32 4.55
C LEU A 73 -1.80 -3.42 5.98
N LEU A 74 -0.99 -2.45 6.39
CA LEU A 74 -0.31 -2.48 7.69
C LEU A 74 -1.21 -2.08 8.87
N ALA A 75 -2.37 -1.48 8.61
CA ALA A 75 -3.36 -1.15 9.63
C ALA A 75 -4.36 -2.28 9.89
N LEU A 76 -4.34 -3.36 9.11
CA LEU A 76 -5.28 -4.48 9.22
C LEU A 76 -5.19 -5.19 10.58
N GLN A 77 -6.35 -5.52 11.11
CA GLN A 77 -6.52 -6.31 12.32
C GLN A 77 -7.35 -7.57 12.04
N TRP A 78 -7.30 -8.55 12.93
CA TRP A 78 -8.07 -9.79 12.80
C TRP A 78 -9.57 -9.54 12.76
N THR A 79 -10.05 -8.49 13.41
CA THR A 79 -11.44 -8.04 13.37
C THR A 79 -11.89 -7.51 12.01
N ASP A 80 -10.97 -7.21 11.11
CA ASP A 80 -11.28 -6.74 9.76
C ASP A 80 -11.50 -7.91 8.78
N LEU A 81 -11.11 -9.15 9.15
CA LEU A 81 -11.24 -10.37 8.36
C LEU A 81 -12.45 -11.18 8.80
N ASP A 82 -13.35 -11.46 7.88
CA ASP A 82 -14.38 -12.47 8.01
C ASP A 82 -13.95 -13.73 7.24
N VAL A 83 -13.64 -14.78 7.99
CA VAL A 83 -13.12 -16.04 7.44
C VAL A 83 -14.24 -16.83 6.74
N GLU A 84 -15.48 -16.77 7.24
CA GLU A 84 -16.61 -17.53 6.70
C GLU A 84 -17.04 -16.95 5.35
N SER A 85 -17.22 -15.63 5.27
CA SER A 85 -17.57 -14.95 4.03
C SER A 85 -16.36 -14.69 3.12
N LYS A 86 -15.14 -14.97 3.60
CA LYS A 86 -13.86 -14.69 2.90
C LYS A 86 -13.74 -13.23 2.46
N THR A 87 -14.08 -12.32 3.36
CA THR A 87 -14.07 -10.90 3.07
C THR A 87 -13.16 -10.14 4.03
N LEU A 88 -12.57 -9.06 3.51
CA LEU A 88 -11.67 -8.18 4.24
C LEU A 88 -12.19 -6.75 4.18
N SER A 89 -12.45 -6.15 5.33
CA SER A 89 -12.94 -4.78 5.46
C SER A 89 -11.79 -3.79 5.57
N ILE A 90 -11.74 -2.79 4.69
CA ILE A 90 -10.73 -1.74 4.66
C ILE A 90 -11.36 -0.46 5.18
N THR A 91 -11.12 -0.13 6.46
CA THR A 91 -11.74 1.00 7.15
C THR A 91 -10.74 1.99 7.72
N LYS A 92 -9.44 1.64 7.71
CA LYS A 92 -8.37 2.41 8.34
C LYS A 92 -7.06 2.30 7.55
N GLN A 93 -6.17 3.22 7.82
CA GLN A 93 -4.81 3.23 7.29
C GLN A 93 -3.83 3.75 8.35
N VAL A 94 -2.58 3.34 8.26
CA VAL A 94 -1.49 3.89 9.08
C VAL A 94 -0.61 4.80 8.25
N ASN A 95 -0.25 5.92 8.84
CA ASN A 95 0.72 6.87 8.31
C ASN A 95 1.78 7.18 9.36
N ARG A 96 2.95 7.58 8.92
CA ARG A 96 3.98 8.14 9.81
C ARG A 96 3.88 9.66 9.77
N ILE A 97 3.55 10.28 10.91
CA ILE A 97 3.42 11.73 11.06
C ILE A 97 4.32 12.15 12.22
N ASN A 98 5.24 13.07 11.99
CA ASN A 98 6.20 13.56 12.99
C ASN A 98 6.96 12.45 13.74
N GLY A 99 7.27 11.35 13.04
CA GLY A 99 7.97 10.21 13.62
C GLY A 99 7.09 9.15 14.29
N GLU A 100 5.81 9.42 14.51
CA GLU A 100 4.85 8.52 15.14
C GLU A 100 3.96 7.80 14.13
N LEU A 101 3.50 6.60 14.47
CA LEU A 101 2.54 5.85 13.67
C LEU A 101 1.13 6.29 14.09
N VAL A 102 0.42 6.90 13.15
CA VAL A 102 -0.93 7.41 13.36
C VAL A 102 -1.90 6.61 12.49
N VAL A 103 -2.91 6.01 13.13
CA VAL A 103 -4.03 5.37 12.45
C VAL A 103 -5.11 6.39 12.19
N SER A 104 -5.59 6.44 10.96
CA SER A 104 -6.66 7.34 10.55
C SER A 104 -7.62 6.61 9.60
N PRO A 105 -8.87 7.07 9.47
CA PRO A 105 -9.72 6.62 8.38
C PRO A 105 -9.07 6.95 7.03
N PRO A 106 -9.44 6.24 5.96
CA PRO A 106 -8.96 6.54 4.64
C PRO A 106 -9.33 7.97 4.21
N LYS A 107 -8.51 8.58 3.35
CA LYS A 107 -8.64 9.98 2.92
C LYS A 107 -10.00 10.32 2.28
N THR A 108 -10.68 9.35 1.71
CA THR A 108 -11.99 9.51 1.06
C THR A 108 -12.95 8.41 1.50
N ARG A 109 -14.26 8.71 1.57
CA ARG A 109 -15.31 7.71 1.88
C ARG A 109 -15.29 6.52 0.91
N ASN A 110 -14.98 6.75 -0.36
CA ASN A 110 -14.88 5.70 -1.38
C ASN A 110 -13.69 4.74 -1.16
N SER A 111 -12.79 5.05 -0.24
CA SER A 111 -11.69 4.15 0.14
C SER A 111 -12.11 3.13 1.20
N ILE A 112 -13.22 3.35 1.88
CA ILE A 112 -13.84 2.34 2.76
C ILE A 112 -14.53 1.33 1.86
N ARG A 113 -14.09 0.08 1.94
CA ARG A 113 -14.57 -0.99 1.06
C ARG A 113 -14.35 -2.34 1.69
N THR A 114 -15.13 -3.33 1.23
CA THR A 114 -14.92 -4.74 1.52
C THR A 114 -14.41 -5.44 0.27
N LEU A 115 -13.41 -6.28 0.42
CA LEU A 115 -12.78 -7.05 -0.64
C LEU A 115 -13.08 -8.53 -0.42
N ALA A 116 -13.47 -9.25 -1.48
CA ALA A 116 -13.49 -10.69 -1.47
C ALA A 116 -12.05 -11.23 -1.58
N LEU A 117 -11.75 -12.28 -0.83
CA LEU A 117 -10.44 -12.92 -0.83
C LEU A 117 -10.51 -14.31 -1.45
N PRO A 118 -9.52 -14.72 -2.24
CA PRO A 118 -9.38 -16.11 -2.67
C PRO A 118 -9.08 -17.01 -1.47
N GLN A 119 -9.50 -18.28 -1.52
CA GLN A 119 -9.30 -19.24 -0.43
C GLN A 119 -7.84 -19.31 0.03
N GLN A 120 -6.91 -19.30 -0.91
CA GLN A 120 -5.48 -19.36 -0.60
C GLN A 120 -5.00 -18.16 0.25
N ALA A 121 -5.56 -16.95 0.03
CA ALA A 121 -5.24 -15.80 0.87
C ALA A 121 -5.75 -15.99 2.30
N VAL A 122 -6.98 -16.50 2.45
CA VAL A 122 -7.57 -16.80 3.77
C VAL A 122 -6.75 -17.85 4.51
N ASP A 123 -6.34 -18.93 3.84
CA ASP A 123 -5.53 -19.99 4.42
C ASP A 123 -4.17 -19.47 4.92
N LEU A 124 -3.51 -18.62 4.13
CA LEU A 124 -2.26 -17.97 4.52
C LEU A 124 -2.45 -17.04 5.73
N LEU A 125 -3.55 -16.28 5.78
CA LEU A 125 -3.87 -15.42 6.92
C LEU A 125 -4.13 -16.25 8.18
N ILE A 126 -4.87 -17.35 8.10
CA ILE A 126 -5.12 -18.27 9.23
C ILE A 126 -3.79 -18.85 9.72
N ALA A 127 -2.90 -19.27 8.81
CA ALA A 127 -1.58 -19.77 9.16
C ALA A 127 -0.72 -18.67 9.84
N GLU A 128 -0.84 -17.43 9.42
CA GLU A 128 -0.19 -16.29 10.04
C GLU A 128 -0.72 -16.02 11.45
N HIS A 129 -2.04 -16.09 11.65
CA HIS A 129 -2.68 -15.93 12.97
C HIS A 129 -2.15 -16.93 14.01
N LYS A 130 -1.93 -18.16 13.62
CA LYS A 130 -1.40 -19.21 14.52
C LYS A 130 -0.02 -18.87 15.09
N LYS A 131 0.76 -18.01 14.43
CA LYS A 131 2.09 -17.59 14.91
C LYS A 131 2.01 -16.56 16.05
N HIS A 132 0.93 -15.76 16.09
CA HIS A 132 0.72 -14.70 17.09
C HIS A 132 -0.77 -14.50 17.46
N PRO A 133 -1.43 -15.51 18.04
CA PRO A 133 -2.91 -15.57 18.18
C PRO A 133 -3.50 -14.52 19.12
N ARG A 134 -2.66 -13.88 19.95
CA ARG A 134 -3.10 -12.82 20.89
C ARG A 134 -2.83 -11.42 20.36
N ASN A 135 -2.19 -11.30 19.20
CA ASN A 135 -1.89 -9.99 18.62
C ASN A 135 -3.08 -9.49 17.80
N PRO A 136 -3.55 -8.25 17.98
CA PRO A 136 -4.69 -7.73 17.22
C PRO A 136 -4.38 -7.49 15.74
N TYR A 137 -3.10 -7.26 15.38
CA TYR A 137 -2.71 -6.95 14.00
C TYR A 137 -2.53 -8.22 13.15
N LEU A 138 -2.93 -8.15 11.87
CA LEU A 138 -2.66 -9.21 10.91
C LEU A 138 -1.15 -9.40 10.71
N PHE A 139 -0.42 -8.30 10.60
CA PHE A 139 1.01 -8.28 10.31
C PHE A 139 1.75 -7.45 11.35
N PRO A 140 1.95 -7.98 12.57
CA PRO A 140 2.67 -7.26 13.60
C PRO A 140 4.16 -7.15 13.27
N SER A 141 4.78 -6.09 13.74
CA SER A 141 6.22 -5.94 13.67
C SER A 141 6.91 -7.05 14.49
N PRO A 142 7.86 -7.81 13.91
CA PRO A 142 8.56 -8.87 14.64
C PRO A 142 9.44 -8.33 15.76
N LYS A 143 9.76 -7.02 15.75
CA LYS A 143 10.59 -6.38 16.77
C LYS A 143 9.79 -5.87 17.96
N THR A 144 8.61 -5.32 17.72
CA THR A 144 7.83 -4.60 18.74
C THR A 144 6.51 -5.29 19.08
N GLY A 145 6.04 -6.23 18.26
CA GLY A 145 4.73 -6.83 18.39
C GLY A 145 3.55 -5.88 18.09
N THR A 146 3.86 -4.62 17.77
CA THR A 146 2.88 -3.60 17.41
C THR A 146 2.74 -3.50 15.88
N MET A 147 2.01 -2.51 15.41
CA MET A 147 1.86 -2.19 13.98
C MET A 147 3.22 -2.12 13.28
N TYR A 148 3.33 -2.70 12.10
CA TYR A 148 4.57 -2.67 11.33
C TYR A 148 4.84 -1.24 10.82
N ASP A 149 6.06 -0.76 11.00
CA ASP A 149 6.48 0.56 10.48
C ASP A 149 6.47 0.56 8.94
N PRO A 150 5.73 1.48 8.29
CA PRO A 150 5.61 1.51 6.84
C PRO A 150 6.95 1.64 6.09
N ASP A 151 7.92 2.34 6.66
CA ASP A 151 9.23 2.50 6.01
C ASP A 151 10.12 1.26 6.20
N ALA A 152 9.99 0.58 7.35
CA ALA A 152 10.65 -0.70 7.56
C ALA A 152 10.09 -1.78 6.61
N PHE A 153 8.77 -1.79 6.41
CA PHE A 153 8.11 -2.68 5.47
C PHE A 153 8.54 -2.43 4.02
N ARG A 154 8.60 -1.15 3.61
CA ARG A 154 9.13 -0.76 2.29
C ARG A 154 10.58 -1.22 2.11
N ARG A 155 11.45 -0.99 3.12
CA ARG A 155 12.85 -1.47 3.05
C ARG A 155 12.94 -2.99 2.90
N THR A 156 11.98 -3.74 3.44
CA THR A 156 11.94 -5.19 3.24
C THR A 156 11.56 -5.55 1.82
N HIS A 157 10.60 -4.85 1.22
CA HIS A 157 10.29 -4.97 -0.21
C HIS A 157 11.53 -4.72 -1.08
N ASP A 158 12.26 -3.62 -0.83
CA ASP A 158 13.49 -3.29 -1.57
C ASP A 158 14.54 -4.42 -1.46
N LYS A 159 14.68 -5.03 -0.27
CA LYS A 159 15.58 -6.17 -0.04
C LYS A 159 15.14 -7.43 -0.78
N ILE A 160 13.83 -7.69 -0.87
CA ILE A 160 13.29 -8.83 -1.63
C ILE A 160 13.63 -8.65 -3.12
N LEU A 161 13.34 -7.48 -3.71
CA LEU A 161 13.65 -7.20 -5.11
C LEU A 161 15.14 -7.40 -5.41
N LYS A 162 16.01 -6.89 -4.53
CA LYS A 162 17.47 -7.06 -4.68
C LYS A 162 17.89 -8.53 -4.61
N ALA A 163 17.31 -9.31 -3.70
CA ALA A 163 17.63 -10.72 -3.52
C ALA A 163 17.27 -11.59 -4.74
N ILE A 164 16.19 -11.25 -5.44
CA ILE A 164 15.75 -11.97 -6.65
C ILE A 164 16.31 -11.37 -7.96
N GLY A 165 17.19 -10.37 -7.87
CA GLY A 165 17.74 -9.70 -9.05
C GLY A 165 16.67 -9.04 -9.91
N ALA A 166 15.60 -8.52 -9.30
CA ALA A 166 14.58 -7.77 -10.00
C ALA A 166 14.96 -6.29 -10.10
N GLU A 167 14.48 -5.63 -11.16
CA GLU A 167 14.58 -4.18 -11.25
C GLU A 167 13.82 -3.54 -10.07
N HIS A 168 14.32 -2.40 -9.59
CA HIS A 168 13.65 -1.70 -8.51
C HIS A 168 12.30 -1.13 -8.99
N ILE A 169 11.24 -1.54 -8.33
CA ILE A 169 9.90 -0.97 -8.42
C ILE A 169 9.51 -0.42 -7.05
N ARG A 170 8.73 0.65 -7.03
CA ARG A 170 8.25 1.20 -5.75
C ARG A 170 7.22 0.24 -5.14
N PHE A 171 7.08 0.24 -3.82
CA PHE A 171 6.05 -0.56 -3.16
C PHE A 171 4.64 -0.29 -3.74
N HIS A 172 4.33 0.96 -4.05
CA HIS A 172 3.04 1.31 -4.66
C HIS A 172 2.82 0.68 -6.03
N ASP A 173 3.89 0.35 -6.74
CA ASP A 173 3.81 -0.26 -8.07
C ASP A 173 3.43 -1.75 -7.99
N LEU A 174 3.52 -2.41 -6.80
CA LEU A 174 2.94 -3.74 -6.56
C LEU A 174 1.42 -3.73 -6.75
N ARG A 175 0.75 -2.63 -6.44
CA ARG A 175 -0.68 -2.48 -6.72
C ARG A 175 -0.98 -2.50 -8.22
N HIS A 176 -0.10 -1.92 -9.04
CA HIS A 176 -0.21 -2.03 -10.51
C HIS A 176 0.08 -3.45 -10.99
N THR A 177 1.04 -4.14 -10.35
CA THR A 177 1.30 -5.56 -10.59
C THR A 177 0.06 -6.41 -10.27
N ALA A 178 -0.59 -6.19 -9.12
CA ALA A 178 -1.83 -6.85 -8.74
C ALA A 178 -2.93 -6.66 -9.79
N ALA A 179 -3.16 -5.42 -10.24
CA ALA A 179 -4.14 -5.13 -11.28
C ALA A 179 -3.82 -5.84 -12.60
N SER A 180 -2.54 -5.90 -13.01
CA SER A 180 -2.11 -6.61 -14.21
C SER A 180 -2.35 -8.13 -14.08
N VAL A 181 -2.05 -8.72 -12.93
CA VAL A 181 -2.29 -10.14 -12.66
C VAL A 181 -3.78 -10.47 -12.70
N MET A 182 -4.64 -9.66 -12.07
CA MET A 182 -6.09 -9.84 -12.10
C MET A 182 -6.64 -9.79 -13.52
N LEU A 183 -6.19 -8.82 -14.33
CA LEU A 183 -6.61 -8.71 -15.74
C LEU A 183 -6.18 -9.94 -16.56
N THR A 184 -5.01 -10.51 -16.31
CA THR A 184 -4.51 -11.69 -17.00
C THR A 184 -5.30 -12.94 -16.62
N LEU A 185 -5.77 -13.02 -15.38
CA LEU A 185 -6.54 -14.16 -14.86
C LEU A 185 -8.07 -14.02 -15.05
N ASN A 186 -8.55 -12.92 -15.66
CA ASN A 186 -9.99 -12.60 -15.83
C ASN A 186 -10.79 -12.64 -14.51
N ILE A 187 -10.16 -12.16 -13.42
CA ILE A 187 -10.76 -12.07 -12.07
C ILE A 187 -11.21 -10.62 -11.82
#